data_ef75a5966e82d9136f90f3a0a2958d9d
#
_entry.id   ef75a5966e82d9136f90f3a0a2958d9d
#
_cell.length_a   1.000
_cell.length_b   1.000
_cell.length_c   1.000
_cell.angle_alpha   90.00
_cell.angle_beta   90.00
_cell.angle_gamma   90.00
#
_symmetry.space_group_name_H-M   'P 1'
#
loop_
_entity.id
_entity.type
_entity.pdbx_description
1 polymer ?
#
loop_
_entity_poly.entity_id
_entity_poly.type
_entity_poly.pdbx_seq_one_letter_code
_entity_poly.pdbx_strand_id
1 'polypeptide(L)'
;MQLFKLKTRLSEFDSFADFAKEFTKEDLIITNEFLYNPYMRGLNLPCRFIMQEQYGMGEPSDEMINHILADIQLENYTRVIAVGGGTVIDISKLFTLRGIVNATDAFERKIPIEKARQLVILPTTCGTG
;
A
#
# COMPACT_ATOMS: atom_id res chain seq x y z
N MET A 1 -14.61 26.50 7.69
CA MET A 1 -14.17 25.42 8.55
C MET A 1 -13.44 24.35 7.77
N GLN A 2 -12.36 23.90 8.29
CA GLN A 2 -11.61 22.85 7.63
C GLN A 2 -11.99 21.52 8.24
N LEU A 3 -12.64 20.66 7.45
CA LEU A 3 -13.10 19.37 7.95
C LEU A 3 -11.95 18.40 8.21
N PHE A 4 -10.87 18.53 7.46
CA PHE A 4 -9.70 17.72 7.69
C PHE A 4 -8.48 18.49 7.23
N LYS A 5 -7.37 18.16 7.82
CA LYS A 5 -6.13 18.83 7.48
C LYS A 5 -5.29 17.83 6.69
N LEU A 6 -5.03 18.15 5.44
CA LEU A 6 -4.21 17.30 4.62
C LEU A 6 -2.76 17.52 4.96
N LYS A 7 -2.10 16.46 5.38
CA LYS A 7 -0.67 16.50 5.60
C LYS A 7 0.04 15.82 4.45
N THR A 8 -0.57 15.88 3.28
CA THR A 8 -0.04 15.23 2.10
C THR A 8 1.03 16.09 1.47
N ARG A 9 2.15 15.48 1.19
CA ARG A 9 3.22 16.14 0.46
C ARG A 9 3.23 15.58 -0.96
N LEU A 10 3.22 16.46 -1.93
CA LEU A 10 3.29 16.07 -3.33
C LEU A 10 4.74 16.16 -3.78
N SER A 11 5.21 15.13 -4.44
CA SER A 11 6.55 15.08 -4.98
C SER A 11 6.49 14.60 -6.41
N GLU A 12 7.36 15.09 -7.26
CA GLU A 12 7.44 14.66 -8.63
C GLU A 12 8.76 13.95 -8.88
N PHE A 13 8.69 12.89 -9.65
CA PHE A 13 9.88 12.14 -10.08
C PHE A 13 9.77 11.93 -11.58
N ASP A 14 10.89 11.98 -12.27
CA ASP A 14 10.91 11.80 -13.73
C ASP A 14 10.42 10.41 -14.12
N SER A 15 10.60 9.44 -13.26
CA SER A 15 10.14 8.08 -13.55
C SER A 15 9.98 7.32 -12.25
N PHE A 16 9.29 6.18 -12.34
CA PHE A 16 9.20 5.28 -11.19
C PHE A 16 10.59 4.85 -10.72
N ALA A 17 11.51 4.60 -11.65
CA ALA A 17 12.84 4.15 -11.29
C ALA A 17 13.59 5.17 -10.43
N ASP A 18 13.36 6.46 -10.68
CA ASP A 18 14.00 7.50 -9.86
C ASP A 18 13.44 7.49 -8.44
N PHE A 19 12.13 7.35 -8.29
CA PHE A 19 11.54 7.25 -6.98
C PHE A 19 11.99 5.97 -6.25
N ALA A 20 12.11 4.88 -7.00
CA ALA A 20 12.46 3.58 -6.43
C ALA A 20 13.85 3.56 -5.80
N LYS A 21 14.70 4.51 -6.13
CA LYS A 21 16.00 4.61 -5.48
C LYS A 21 15.89 4.86 -3.98
N GLU A 22 14.74 5.35 -3.52
CA GLU A 22 14.51 5.61 -2.11
C GLU A 22 13.94 4.42 -1.36
N PHE A 23 13.63 3.33 -2.04
CA PHE A 23 12.97 2.19 -1.40
C PHE A 23 13.96 1.39 -0.55
N THR A 24 13.47 0.90 0.59
CA THR A 24 14.27 0.11 1.51
C THR A 24 13.54 -1.17 1.88
N LYS A 25 14.20 -2.03 2.63
CA LYS A 25 13.58 -3.26 3.10
C LYS A 25 12.46 -3.01 4.12
N GLU A 26 12.32 -1.78 4.61
CA GLU A 26 11.23 -1.43 5.51
C GLU A 26 10.02 -0.90 4.76
N ASP A 27 10.05 -0.94 3.44
CA ASP A 27 8.92 -0.52 2.62
C ASP A 27 8.11 -1.74 2.20
N LEU A 28 6.80 -1.62 2.30
CA LEU A 28 5.85 -2.61 1.81
C LEU A 28 5.11 -2.00 0.62
N ILE A 29 5.21 -2.63 -0.53
CA ILE A 29 4.58 -2.12 -1.74
C ILE A 29 3.42 -3.01 -2.11
N ILE A 30 2.24 -2.42 -2.25
CA ILE A 30 1.04 -3.13 -2.70
C ILE A 30 0.73 -2.67 -4.10
N THR A 31 0.68 -3.61 -5.03
CA THR A 31 0.53 -3.29 -6.44
C THR A 31 -0.15 -4.45 -7.17
N ASN A 32 -0.08 -4.45 -8.49
CA ASN A 32 -0.60 -5.51 -9.35
C ASN A 32 0.49 -5.98 -10.28
N GLU A 33 0.38 -7.21 -10.78
CA GLU A 33 1.41 -7.77 -11.65
C GLU A 33 1.61 -6.96 -12.93
N PHE A 34 0.53 -6.40 -13.49
CA PHE A 34 0.65 -5.64 -14.73
C PHE A 34 1.48 -4.36 -14.57
N LEU A 35 1.65 -3.90 -13.31
CA LEU A 35 2.53 -2.77 -13.01
C LEU A 35 3.89 -3.24 -12.54
N TYR A 36 3.91 -4.34 -11.77
CA TYR A 36 5.15 -4.87 -11.25
C TYR A 36 6.09 -5.36 -12.36
N ASN A 37 5.56 -6.14 -13.29
CA ASN A 37 6.38 -6.77 -14.31
C ASN A 37 7.10 -5.75 -15.21
N PRO A 38 6.43 -4.75 -15.77
CA PRO A 38 7.14 -3.82 -16.67
C PRO A 38 7.96 -2.74 -15.95
N TYR A 39 7.60 -2.37 -14.73
CA TYR A 39 8.22 -1.20 -14.10
C TYR A 39 9.10 -1.50 -12.88
N MET A 40 8.87 -2.61 -12.22
CA MET A 40 9.50 -2.88 -10.94
C MET A 40 10.39 -4.10 -10.90
N ARG A 41 9.98 -5.16 -11.60
CA ARG A 41 10.69 -6.43 -11.52
C ARG A 41 12.17 -6.32 -11.85
N GLY A 42 12.51 -5.59 -12.87
CA GLY A 42 13.89 -5.46 -13.33
C GLY A 42 14.76 -4.58 -12.47
N LEU A 43 14.19 -3.88 -11.51
CA LEU A 43 14.95 -2.96 -10.66
C LEU A 43 15.61 -3.64 -9.46
N ASN A 44 15.24 -4.89 -9.18
CA ASN A 44 15.76 -5.65 -8.04
C ASN A 44 15.68 -4.88 -6.74
N LEU A 45 14.48 -4.37 -6.43
CA LEU A 45 14.28 -3.52 -5.26
C LEU A 45 14.32 -4.34 -3.97
N PRO A 46 14.79 -3.77 -2.86
CA PRO A 46 14.93 -4.50 -1.60
C PRO A 46 13.63 -4.66 -0.81
N CYS A 47 12.57 -3.97 -1.21
CA CYS A 47 11.33 -3.95 -0.46
C CYS A 47 10.49 -5.19 -0.71
N ARG A 48 9.46 -5.39 0.11
CA ARG A 48 8.52 -6.48 -0.05
C ARG A 48 7.39 -6.04 -0.98
N PHE A 49 7.01 -6.90 -1.92
CA PHE A 49 5.90 -6.64 -2.83
C PHE A 49 4.74 -7.57 -2.53
N ILE A 50 3.53 -7.01 -2.56
CA ILE A 50 2.29 -7.79 -2.48
C ILE A 50 1.55 -7.55 -3.79
N MET A 51 1.29 -8.62 -4.52
CA MET A 51 0.46 -8.55 -5.73
C MET A 51 -0.98 -8.76 -5.31
N GLN A 52 -1.77 -7.69 -5.32
CA GLN A 52 -3.11 -7.72 -4.78
C GLN A 52 -3.99 -8.81 -5.39
N GLU A 53 -3.89 -9.04 -6.69
CA GLU A 53 -4.75 -10.01 -7.34
C GLU A 53 -4.49 -11.46 -6.92
N GLN A 54 -3.38 -11.74 -6.28
CA GLN A 54 -3.12 -13.08 -5.74
C GLN A 54 -3.94 -13.36 -4.49
N TYR A 55 -4.58 -12.35 -3.93
CA TYR A 55 -5.39 -12.47 -2.73
C TYR A 55 -6.87 -12.31 -2.97
N GLY A 56 -7.27 -12.01 -4.20
CA GLY A 56 -8.67 -11.89 -4.57
C GLY A 56 -8.89 -10.88 -5.67
N MET A 57 -10.05 -10.96 -6.29
CA MET A 57 -10.42 -10.07 -7.39
C MET A 57 -11.44 -9.04 -6.88
N GLY A 58 -11.44 -7.88 -7.52
CA GLY A 58 -12.43 -6.87 -7.22
C GLY A 58 -12.11 -6.04 -5.99
N GLU A 59 -13.14 -5.63 -5.27
CA GLU A 59 -12.96 -4.76 -4.12
C GLU A 59 -12.33 -5.47 -2.94
N PRO A 60 -11.69 -4.73 -2.03
CA PRO A 60 -11.11 -5.33 -0.84
C PRO A 60 -12.16 -6.07 -0.01
N SER A 61 -11.79 -7.24 0.47
CA SER A 61 -12.65 -8.03 1.34
C SER A 61 -11.89 -8.39 2.61
N ASP A 62 -12.63 -8.78 3.64
CA ASP A 62 -12.01 -9.20 4.90
C ASP A 62 -11.06 -10.36 4.66
N GLU A 63 -11.47 -11.33 3.83
CA GLU A 63 -10.61 -12.47 3.53
C GLU A 63 -9.31 -12.06 2.87
N MET A 64 -9.39 -11.18 1.88
CA MET A 64 -8.21 -10.70 1.19
C MET A 64 -7.23 -10.05 2.15
N ILE A 65 -7.73 -9.17 2.99
CA ILE A 65 -6.88 -8.44 3.94
C ILE A 65 -6.29 -9.39 4.98
N ASN A 66 -7.09 -10.32 5.49
CA ASN A 66 -6.59 -11.27 6.48
C ASN A 66 -5.53 -12.19 5.88
N HIS A 67 -5.68 -12.60 4.64
CA HIS A 67 -4.67 -13.44 3.99
C HIS A 67 -3.35 -12.68 3.81
N ILE A 68 -3.41 -11.41 3.42
CA ILE A 68 -2.19 -10.63 3.30
C ILE A 68 -1.54 -10.48 4.67
N LEU A 69 -2.32 -10.17 5.70
CA LEU A 69 -1.78 -10.01 7.05
C LEU A 69 -1.16 -11.30 7.58
N ALA A 70 -1.65 -12.44 7.13
CA ALA A 70 -1.07 -13.72 7.52
C ALA A 70 0.29 -13.98 6.85
N ASP A 71 0.52 -13.35 5.69
CA ASP A 71 1.75 -13.58 4.94
C ASP A 71 2.88 -12.61 5.28
N ILE A 72 2.57 -11.53 6.00
CA ILE A 72 3.58 -10.52 6.31
C ILE A 72 3.56 -10.19 7.80
N GLN A 73 4.67 -9.65 8.28
CA GLN A 73 4.74 -9.10 9.63
C GLN A 73 4.71 -7.59 9.48
N LEU A 74 3.52 -7.03 9.56
CA LEU A 74 3.30 -5.63 9.25
C LEU A 74 4.15 -4.69 10.11
N GLU A 75 4.46 -5.09 11.33
CA GLU A 75 5.28 -4.28 12.22
C GLU A 75 6.72 -4.12 11.75
N ASN A 76 7.16 -4.92 10.80
CA ASN A 76 8.51 -4.79 10.26
C ASN A 76 8.63 -3.65 9.25
N TYR A 77 7.52 -3.04 8.87
CA TYR A 77 7.52 -2.00 7.84
C TYR A 77 7.19 -0.65 8.43
N THR A 78 7.86 0.37 7.92
CA THR A 78 7.64 1.75 8.37
C THR A 78 6.85 2.55 7.35
N ARG A 79 6.75 2.05 6.12
CA ARG A 79 6.08 2.78 5.05
C ARG A 79 5.36 1.79 4.14
N VAL A 80 4.13 2.14 3.76
CA VAL A 80 3.32 1.38 2.81
C VAL A 80 3.19 2.21 1.54
N ILE A 81 3.52 1.61 0.41
CA ILE A 81 3.51 2.30 -0.87
C ILE A 81 2.47 1.63 -1.76
N ALA A 82 1.47 2.40 -2.15
CA ALA A 82 0.41 1.92 -3.03
C ALA A 82 0.72 2.33 -4.46
N VAL A 83 0.90 1.36 -5.34
CA VAL A 83 1.11 1.62 -6.76
C VAL A 83 -0.02 0.93 -7.51
N GLY A 84 -1.03 1.67 -7.88
CA GLY A 84 -2.18 1.07 -8.55
C GLY A 84 -3.45 1.88 -8.40
N GLY A 85 -4.57 1.21 -8.55
CA GLY A 85 -5.89 1.83 -8.49
C GLY A 85 -6.52 1.77 -7.12
N GLY A 86 -7.85 1.94 -7.09
CA GLY A 86 -8.60 2.08 -5.84
C GLY A 86 -8.44 0.94 -4.85
N THR A 87 -8.50 -0.30 -5.32
CA THR A 87 -8.38 -1.45 -4.43
C THR A 87 -7.02 -1.47 -3.71
N VAL A 88 -5.95 -1.24 -4.48
CA VAL A 88 -4.60 -1.21 -3.93
C VAL A 88 -4.46 -0.07 -2.92
N ILE A 89 -5.00 1.09 -3.24
CA ILE A 89 -4.93 2.26 -2.37
C ILE A 89 -5.69 2.01 -1.07
N ASP A 90 -6.89 1.45 -1.15
CA ASP A 90 -7.71 1.20 0.03
C ASP A 90 -7.06 0.19 0.98
N ILE A 91 -6.49 -0.88 0.44
CA ILE A 91 -5.76 -1.86 1.25
C ILE A 91 -4.56 -1.20 1.91
N SER A 92 -3.85 -0.38 1.16
CA SER A 92 -2.65 0.27 1.69
C SER A 92 -2.96 1.22 2.84
N LYS A 93 -4.07 1.95 2.74
CA LYS A 93 -4.50 2.81 3.84
C LYS A 93 -4.74 2.03 5.12
N LEU A 94 -5.38 0.87 4.99
CA LEU A 94 -5.68 0.04 6.14
C LEU A 94 -4.39 -0.44 6.81
N PHE A 95 -3.39 -0.78 6.02
CA PHE A 95 -2.14 -1.30 6.55
C PHE A 95 -1.26 -0.25 7.22
N THR A 96 -1.63 1.03 7.17
CA THR A 96 -0.90 2.04 7.92
C THR A 96 -1.34 2.13 9.37
N LEU A 97 -2.43 1.46 9.74
CA LEU A 97 -2.99 1.57 11.08
C LEU A 97 -2.19 0.79 12.12
N ARG A 98 -2.13 1.33 13.32
CA ARG A 98 -1.46 0.69 14.45
C ARG A 98 -2.32 -0.45 14.98
N GLY A 99 -1.67 -1.57 15.27
CA GLY A 99 -2.35 -2.67 15.95
C GLY A 99 -3.30 -3.51 15.11
N ILE A 100 -3.31 -3.32 13.80
CA ILE A 100 -4.20 -4.12 12.98
C ILE A 100 -3.65 -5.53 12.86
N VAL A 101 -4.45 -6.52 13.24
CA VAL A 101 -4.10 -7.93 13.11
C VAL A 101 -5.08 -8.65 12.20
N ASN A 102 -6.25 -8.07 11.97
CA ASN A 102 -7.19 -8.58 10.99
C ASN A 102 -8.12 -7.45 10.55
N ALA A 103 -8.83 -7.66 9.45
CA ALA A 103 -9.68 -6.63 8.86
C ALA A 103 -10.83 -6.23 9.78
N THR A 104 -11.38 -7.19 10.51
CA THR A 104 -12.53 -6.95 11.38
C THR A 104 -12.21 -5.92 12.45
N ASP A 105 -11.01 -5.98 13.02
CA ASP A 105 -10.63 -5.03 14.06
C ASP A 105 -10.71 -3.58 13.58
N ALA A 106 -10.30 -3.32 12.35
CA ALA A 106 -10.36 -1.98 11.82
C ALA A 106 -11.78 -1.56 11.44
N PHE A 107 -12.52 -2.47 10.79
CA PHE A 107 -13.86 -2.14 10.32
C PHE A 107 -14.86 -1.97 11.47
N GLU A 108 -14.70 -2.73 12.55
CA GLU A 108 -15.55 -2.60 13.71
C GLU A 108 -14.99 -1.61 14.73
N ARG A 109 -13.89 -0.97 14.39
CA ARG A 109 -13.26 0.03 15.24
C ARG A 109 -12.89 -0.50 16.63
N LYS A 110 -12.47 -1.74 16.68
CA LYS A 110 -12.02 -2.34 17.92
C LYS A 110 -10.65 -1.83 18.32
N ILE A 111 -9.95 -1.19 17.39
CA ILE A 111 -8.66 -0.59 17.64
C ILE A 111 -8.75 0.91 17.33
N PRO A 112 -7.94 1.74 17.94
CA PRO A 112 -7.91 3.15 17.61
C PRO A 112 -7.51 3.35 16.14
N ILE A 113 -8.09 4.35 15.50
CA ILE A 113 -7.68 4.72 14.15
C ILE A 113 -6.44 5.59 14.32
N GLU A 114 -5.32 4.93 14.47
CA GLU A 114 -4.06 5.61 14.70
C GLU A 114 -3.05 5.14 13.66
N LYS A 115 -2.45 6.09 12.95
CA LYS A 115 -1.52 5.79 11.90
C LYS A 115 -0.15 5.44 12.48
N ALA A 116 0.35 4.28 12.15
CA ALA A 116 1.66 3.84 12.60
C ALA A 116 2.70 3.84 11.51
N ARG A 117 2.29 3.91 10.25
CA ARG A 117 3.18 3.82 9.10
C ARG A 117 2.86 4.92 8.12
N GLN A 118 3.88 5.39 7.41
CA GLN A 118 3.70 6.38 6.38
C GLN A 118 3.03 5.76 5.15
N LEU A 119 2.19 6.52 4.49
CA LEU A 119 1.52 6.07 3.27
C LEU A 119 2.01 6.90 2.09
N VAL A 120 2.42 6.22 1.03
CA VAL A 120 2.78 6.86 -0.22
C VAL A 120 1.85 6.29 -1.30
N ILE A 121 1.27 7.14 -2.11
CA ILE A 121 0.34 6.72 -3.16
C ILE A 121 0.87 7.15 -4.52
N LEU A 122 0.98 6.18 -5.43
CA LEU A 122 1.29 6.43 -6.83
C LEU A 122 0.08 5.95 -7.63
N PRO A 123 -0.88 6.82 -7.90
CA PRO A 123 -2.08 6.39 -8.60
C PRO A 123 -1.79 6.11 -10.08
N THR A 124 -2.39 5.06 -10.57
CA THR A 124 -2.21 4.71 -11.97
C THR A 124 -3.53 4.73 -12.66
N THR A 125 -4.25 5.78 -12.39
CA THR A 125 -5.53 5.74 -12.89
C THR A 125 -5.61 6.03 -14.25
N CYS A 126 -4.83 6.23 -14.78
CA CYS A 126 -5.04 6.62 -15.84
C CYS A 126 -4.93 6.09 -16.78
N GLY A 127 -5.05 5.34 -16.69
CA GLY A 127 -5.12 4.66 -17.73
C GLY A 127 -5.01 5.60 -18.69
N THR A 128 -5.05 6.44 -18.26
CA THR A 128 -5.01 7.27 -19.01
C THR A 128 -3.96 7.56 -19.47
N GLY A 129 -3.55 6.88 -19.37
CA GLY A 129 -2.37 7.01 -20.06
C GLY A 129 -1.84 8.04 -20.09
#